data_01d3d1a050fc9aa8c19300f0b5b5d69e
#
_entry.id   01d3d1a050fc9aa8c19300f0b5b5d69e
#
_cell.length_a   1.000
_cell.length_b   1.000
_cell.length_c   1.000
_cell.angle_alpha   90.00
_cell.angle_beta   90.00
_cell.angle_gamma   90.00
#
_symmetry.space_group_name_H-M   'P 1'
#
loop_
_entity.id
_entity.type
_entity.pdbx_description
1 polymer ?
#
loop_
_entity_poly.entity_id
_entity_poly.type
_entity_poly.pdbx_seq_one_letter_code
_entity_poly.pdbx_strand_id
1 'polypeptide(L)'
;MTIIINLLTYIFEALISLFFFGKKFEKRFHIGIILLAFSLSALIQFGLNFAGIQVLNLVSFIICNFILCLICYKTKVMQAIFSTLLLAAAMLITEITIMYVSSLLFGIAVLEYTTNELVLFLQSGSSKLLYFLTVYLLAKLSTKEERNDLGSAKSFLLLLLPISSIAILLGIFKAAINYQFDKSIYIVLIVSPFLTRAFWLIFKMS
;
A
#
# COMPACT_ATOMS: atom_id res chain seq x y z
N MET A 1 -22.20 4.64 -10.64
CA MET A 1 -20.83 4.54 -11.19
C MET A 1 -19.80 4.30 -10.11
N THR A 2 -19.90 4.92 -8.96
CA THR A 2 -18.96 4.80 -7.80
C THR A 2 -18.73 3.36 -7.33
N ILE A 3 -19.77 2.52 -7.29
CA ILE A 3 -19.67 1.09 -6.88
C ILE A 3 -18.72 0.31 -7.81
N ILE A 4 -18.83 0.53 -9.12
CA ILE A 4 -17.99 -0.17 -10.12
C ILE A 4 -16.54 0.30 -9.99
N ILE A 5 -16.32 1.60 -9.80
CA ILE A 5 -14.98 2.17 -9.60
C ILE A 5 -14.32 1.55 -8.37
N ASN A 6 -15.03 1.48 -7.25
CA ASN A 6 -14.53 0.89 -6.03
C ASN A 6 -14.20 -0.60 -6.21
N LEU A 7 -15.09 -1.37 -6.85
CA LEU A 7 -14.85 -2.79 -7.12
C LEU A 7 -13.57 -2.98 -7.96
N LEU A 8 -13.43 -2.21 -9.05
CA LEU A 8 -12.24 -2.26 -9.89
C LEU A 8 -10.96 -1.91 -9.11
N THR A 9 -11.04 -0.94 -8.22
CA THR A 9 -9.93 -0.53 -7.35
C THR A 9 -9.43 -1.70 -6.51
N TYR A 10 -10.32 -2.41 -5.80
CA TYR A 10 -9.94 -3.57 -4.97
C TYR A 10 -9.41 -4.75 -5.78
N ILE A 11 -9.97 -4.99 -6.98
CA ILE A 11 -9.43 -6.01 -7.90
C ILE A 11 -8.00 -5.64 -8.31
N PHE A 12 -7.75 -4.38 -8.65
CA PHE A 12 -6.41 -3.92 -9.01
C PHE A 12 -5.42 -4.04 -7.85
N GLU A 13 -5.80 -3.69 -6.64
CA GLU A 13 -4.98 -3.86 -5.42
C GLU A 13 -4.61 -5.33 -5.18
N ALA A 14 -5.59 -6.23 -5.34
CA ALA A 14 -5.36 -7.66 -5.21
C ALA A 14 -4.39 -8.19 -6.28
N LEU A 15 -4.50 -7.72 -7.53
CA LEU A 15 -3.59 -8.09 -8.62
C LEU A 15 -2.16 -7.56 -8.37
N ILE A 16 -2.01 -6.33 -7.86
CA ILE A 16 -0.72 -5.76 -7.50
C ILE A 16 -0.06 -6.57 -6.38
N SER A 17 -0.82 -6.92 -5.35
CA SER A 17 -0.35 -7.74 -4.22
C SER A 17 0.06 -9.14 -4.69
N LEU A 18 -0.73 -9.78 -5.55
CA LEU A 18 -0.44 -11.07 -6.17
C LEU A 18 0.86 -11.01 -6.99
N PHE A 19 1.03 -9.97 -7.79
CA PHE A 19 2.26 -9.73 -8.58
C PHE A 19 3.48 -9.63 -7.66
N PHE A 20 3.39 -8.81 -6.60
CA PHE A 20 4.49 -8.59 -5.66
C PHE A 20 4.92 -9.88 -4.96
N PHE A 21 3.96 -10.59 -4.35
CA PHE A 21 4.25 -11.84 -3.64
C PHE A 21 4.73 -12.93 -4.60
N GLY A 22 4.18 -13.00 -5.80
CA GLY A 22 4.59 -13.96 -6.82
C GLY A 22 6.02 -13.73 -7.35
N LYS A 23 6.52 -12.49 -7.30
CA LYS A 23 7.93 -12.17 -7.61
C LYS A 23 8.86 -12.45 -6.46
N LYS A 24 8.41 -12.23 -5.22
CA LYS A 24 9.23 -12.31 -4.01
C LYS A 24 9.31 -13.72 -3.43
N PHE A 25 8.23 -14.49 -3.48
CA PHE A 25 8.11 -15.78 -2.80
C PHE A 25 7.76 -16.92 -3.74
N GLU A 26 8.13 -18.15 -3.35
CA GLU A 26 7.72 -19.36 -4.05
C GLU A 26 6.25 -19.68 -3.77
N LYS A 27 5.51 -20.04 -4.80
CA LYS A 27 4.11 -20.42 -4.70
C LYS A 27 3.97 -21.77 -3.99
N ARG A 28 2.96 -21.89 -3.13
CA ARG A 28 2.61 -23.15 -2.46
C ARG A 28 1.56 -23.93 -3.24
N PHE A 29 0.67 -23.22 -3.95
CA PHE A 29 -0.44 -23.78 -4.71
C PHE A 29 -0.37 -23.40 -6.18
N HIS A 30 -1.18 -24.10 -7.00
CA HIS A 30 -1.37 -23.75 -8.40
C HIS A 30 -1.93 -22.33 -8.55
N ILE A 31 -1.53 -21.64 -9.59
CA ILE A 31 -1.86 -20.22 -9.81
C ILE A 31 -3.38 -19.95 -9.79
N GLY A 32 -4.21 -20.89 -10.26
CA GLY A 32 -5.66 -20.75 -10.24
C GLY A 32 -6.24 -20.64 -8.83
N ILE A 33 -5.73 -21.42 -7.87
CA ILE A 33 -6.14 -21.36 -6.46
C ILE A 33 -5.73 -20.03 -5.84
N ILE A 34 -4.52 -19.57 -6.15
CA ILE A 34 -4.01 -18.29 -5.66
C ILE A 34 -4.87 -17.14 -6.21
N LEU A 35 -5.17 -17.14 -7.51
CA LEU A 35 -6.05 -16.14 -8.13
C LEU A 35 -7.43 -16.11 -7.47
N LEU A 36 -8.04 -17.28 -7.23
CA LEU A 36 -9.33 -17.38 -6.57
C LEU A 36 -9.28 -16.81 -5.14
N ALA A 37 -8.23 -17.11 -4.38
CA ALA A 37 -8.04 -16.59 -3.02
C ALA A 37 -7.90 -15.06 -3.01
N PHE A 38 -7.13 -14.48 -3.94
CA PHE A 38 -6.98 -13.02 -4.07
C PHE A 38 -8.27 -12.35 -4.54
N SER A 39 -9.02 -12.97 -5.47
CA SER A 39 -10.32 -12.46 -5.90
C SER A 39 -11.34 -12.44 -4.76
N LEU A 40 -11.37 -13.51 -3.94
CA LEU A 40 -12.23 -13.56 -2.77
C LEU A 40 -11.85 -12.48 -1.74
N SER A 41 -10.56 -12.26 -1.52
CA SER A 41 -10.07 -11.18 -0.66
C SER A 41 -10.50 -9.79 -1.17
N ALA A 42 -10.44 -9.55 -2.47
CA ALA A 42 -10.91 -8.29 -3.06
C ALA A 42 -12.41 -8.07 -2.82
N LEU A 43 -13.22 -9.12 -2.92
CA LEU A 43 -14.66 -9.04 -2.64
C LEU A 43 -14.94 -8.76 -1.16
N ILE A 44 -14.18 -9.38 -0.23
CA ILE A 44 -14.31 -9.11 1.21
C ILE A 44 -13.96 -7.64 1.51
N GLN A 45 -12.85 -7.13 0.98
CA GLN A 45 -12.43 -5.75 1.17
C GLN A 45 -13.45 -4.76 0.57
N PHE A 46 -13.97 -5.07 -0.63
CA PHE A 46 -15.04 -4.30 -1.24
C PHE A 46 -16.31 -4.26 -0.36
N GLY A 47 -16.70 -5.39 0.24
CA GLY A 47 -17.82 -5.45 1.18
C GLY A 47 -17.59 -4.59 2.42
N LEU A 48 -16.38 -4.62 3.00
CA LEU A 48 -16.02 -3.81 4.16
C LEU A 48 -16.00 -2.30 3.86
N ASN A 49 -15.75 -1.91 2.61
CA ASN A 49 -15.77 -0.50 2.20
C ASN A 49 -17.13 0.16 2.41
N PHE A 50 -18.23 -0.60 2.37
CA PHE A 50 -19.57 -0.05 2.65
C PHE A 50 -19.72 0.46 4.08
N ALA A 51 -18.86 0.05 5.02
CA ALA A 51 -18.84 0.62 6.37
C ALA A 51 -18.38 2.09 6.39
N GLY A 52 -17.76 2.60 5.31
CA GLY A 52 -17.32 4.00 5.20
C GLY A 52 -16.15 4.38 6.12
N ILE A 53 -15.50 3.39 6.76
CA ILE A 53 -14.42 3.62 7.72
C ILE A 53 -13.08 3.34 7.03
N GLN A 54 -12.34 4.40 6.69
CA GLN A 54 -11.07 4.30 5.96
C GLN A 54 -10.00 3.48 6.69
N VAL A 55 -9.93 3.63 8.02
CA VAL A 55 -8.99 2.82 8.84
C VAL A 55 -9.32 1.34 8.75
N LEU A 56 -10.61 0.98 8.70
CA LEU A 56 -11.04 -0.41 8.55
C LEU A 56 -10.59 -0.99 7.22
N ASN A 57 -10.65 -0.21 6.13
CA ASN A 57 -10.18 -0.63 4.82
C ASN A 57 -8.67 -0.91 4.82
N LEU A 58 -7.87 -0.04 5.44
CA LEU A 58 -6.43 -0.25 5.56
C LEU A 58 -6.09 -1.48 6.41
N VAL A 59 -6.75 -1.64 7.56
CA VAL A 59 -6.55 -2.79 8.45
C VAL A 59 -6.95 -4.09 7.75
N SER A 60 -8.08 -4.11 7.05
CA SER A 60 -8.53 -5.27 6.28
C SER A 60 -7.55 -5.61 5.14
N PHE A 61 -7.02 -4.61 4.43
CA PHE A 61 -5.98 -4.80 3.42
C PHE A 61 -4.74 -5.49 4.00
N ILE A 62 -4.25 -5.01 5.15
CA ILE A 62 -3.08 -5.59 5.82
C ILE A 62 -3.36 -7.03 6.23
N ILE A 63 -4.48 -7.29 6.92
CA ILE A 63 -4.83 -8.62 7.42
C ILE A 63 -5.04 -9.61 6.27
N CYS A 64 -5.81 -9.24 5.25
CA CYS A 64 -6.07 -10.11 4.11
C CYS A 64 -4.78 -10.46 3.35
N ASN A 65 -3.94 -9.47 3.05
CA ASN A 65 -2.67 -9.71 2.36
C ASN A 65 -1.70 -10.54 3.20
N PHE A 66 -1.65 -10.35 4.52
CA PHE A 66 -0.84 -11.14 5.43
C PHE A 66 -1.26 -12.62 5.43
N ILE A 67 -2.56 -12.88 5.58
CA ILE A 67 -3.12 -14.23 5.55
C ILE A 67 -2.86 -14.90 4.20
N LEU A 68 -3.12 -14.19 3.08
CA LEU A 68 -2.87 -14.70 1.74
C LEU A 68 -1.39 -15.00 1.50
N CYS A 69 -0.50 -14.15 1.98
CA CYS A 69 0.95 -14.38 1.89
C CYS A 69 1.37 -15.66 2.60
N LEU A 70 0.87 -15.90 3.82
CA LEU A 70 1.18 -17.10 4.60
C LEU A 70 0.59 -18.38 4.01
N ILE A 71 -0.65 -18.31 3.50
CA ILE A 71 -1.34 -19.48 2.96
C ILE A 71 -0.81 -19.83 1.57
N CYS A 72 -0.75 -18.85 0.67
CA CYS A 72 -0.50 -19.09 -0.75
C CYS A 72 0.98 -19.23 -1.11
N TYR A 73 1.89 -18.76 -0.25
CA TYR A 73 3.31 -18.73 -0.53
C TYR A 73 4.15 -19.39 0.57
N LYS A 74 5.34 -19.89 0.19
CA LYS A 74 6.32 -20.44 1.13
C LYS A 74 7.12 -19.29 1.74
N THR A 75 6.69 -18.77 2.87
CA THR A 75 7.33 -17.62 3.54
C THR A 75 7.33 -17.80 5.06
N LYS A 76 8.28 -17.14 5.73
CA LYS A 76 8.32 -17.03 7.20
C LYS A 76 7.36 -15.92 7.65
N VAL A 77 6.76 -16.03 8.83
CA VAL A 77 5.80 -15.08 9.39
C VAL A 77 6.35 -13.65 9.35
N MET A 78 7.60 -13.43 9.77
CA MET A 78 8.24 -12.11 9.79
C MET A 78 8.38 -11.49 8.40
N GLN A 79 8.72 -12.30 7.40
CA GLN A 79 8.81 -11.85 6.00
C GLN A 79 7.43 -11.49 5.43
N ALA A 80 6.39 -12.25 5.81
CA ALA A 80 5.02 -11.96 5.41
C ALA A 80 4.54 -10.63 6.01
N ILE A 81 4.77 -10.41 7.32
CA ILE A 81 4.43 -9.16 8.01
C ILE A 81 5.14 -7.97 7.33
N PHE A 82 6.47 -8.05 7.17
CA PHE A 82 7.25 -6.98 6.55
C PHE A 82 6.76 -6.66 5.14
N SER A 83 6.55 -7.69 4.31
CA SER A 83 6.13 -7.52 2.92
C SER A 83 4.73 -6.91 2.82
N THR A 84 3.82 -7.29 3.70
CA THR A 84 2.46 -6.75 3.74
C THR A 84 2.44 -5.30 4.21
N LEU A 85 3.21 -4.97 5.26
CA LEU A 85 3.34 -3.59 5.74
C LEU A 85 4.01 -2.69 4.70
N LEU A 86 5.00 -3.20 3.97
CA LEU A 86 5.62 -2.48 2.86
C LEU A 86 4.63 -2.17 1.74
N LEU A 87 3.77 -3.13 1.38
CA LEU A 87 2.69 -2.91 0.40
C LEU A 87 1.69 -1.86 0.89
N ALA A 88 1.27 -1.93 2.16
CA ALA A 88 0.35 -0.97 2.75
C ALA A 88 0.95 0.44 2.79
N ALA A 89 2.22 0.58 3.16
CA ALA A 89 2.91 1.86 3.13
C ALA A 89 3.02 2.43 1.71
N ALA A 90 3.38 1.60 0.71
CA ALA A 90 3.43 2.01 -0.68
C ALA A 90 2.06 2.47 -1.20
N MET A 91 0.98 1.75 -0.86
CA MET A 91 -0.39 2.12 -1.22
C MET A 91 -0.75 3.50 -0.65
N LEU A 92 -0.56 3.72 0.64
CA LEU A 92 -0.86 5.00 1.29
C LEU A 92 -0.06 6.16 0.70
N ILE A 93 1.24 5.97 0.48
CA ILE A 93 2.11 7.01 -0.12
C ILE A 93 1.57 7.42 -1.49
N THR A 94 1.22 6.46 -2.32
CA THR A 94 0.74 6.75 -3.68
C THR A 94 -0.63 7.41 -3.69
N GLU A 95 -1.54 7.01 -2.81
CA GLU A 95 -2.87 7.63 -2.66
C GLU A 95 -2.76 9.08 -2.21
N ILE A 96 -1.97 9.34 -1.16
CA ILE A 96 -1.77 10.70 -0.65
C ILE A 96 -1.06 11.57 -1.69
N THR A 97 -0.07 11.03 -2.41
CA THR A 97 0.63 11.76 -3.48
C THR A 97 -0.32 12.19 -4.60
N ILE A 98 -1.15 11.27 -5.09
CA ILE A 98 -2.11 11.60 -6.17
C ILE A 98 -3.19 12.54 -5.66
N MET A 99 -3.70 12.35 -4.45
CA MET A 99 -4.66 13.26 -3.83
C MET A 99 -4.10 14.69 -3.78
N TYR A 100 -2.84 14.83 -3.37
CA TYR A 100 -2.17 16.12 -3.32
C TYR A 100 -1.96 16.74 -4.71
N VAL A 101 -1.40 15.98 -5.65
CA VAL A 101 -1.17 16.45 -7.02
C VAL A 101 -2.49 16.88 -7.67
N SER A 102 -3.56 16.12 -7.48
CA SER A 102 -4.89 16.43 -7.96
C SER A 102 -5.43 17.73 -7.35
N SER A 103 -5.23 17.94 -6.05
CA SER A 103 -5.63 19.18 -5.37
C SER A 103 -4.89 20.39 -5.92
N LEU A 104 -3.58 20.27 -6.19
CA LEU A 104 -2.78 21.35 -6.79
C LEU A 104 -3.21 21.68 -8.23
N LEU A 105 -3.48 20.66 -9.04
CA LEU A 105 -3.78 20.84 -10.46
C LEU A 105 -5.20 21.37 -10.70
N PHE A 106 -6.16 20.89 -9.93
CA PHE A 106 -7.57 21.19 -10.15
C PHE A 106 -8.14 22.21 -9.15
N GLY A 107 -7.38 22.61 -8.11
CA GLY A 107 -7.84 23.53 -7.08
C GLY A 107 -9.04 23.02 -6.27
N ILE A 108 -9.29 21.70 -6.30
CA ILE A 108 -10.45 21.07 -5.70
C ILE A 108 -10.11 20.71 -4.24
N ALA A 109 -10.95 21.11 -3.30
CA ALA A 109 -10.77 20.72 -1.90
C ALA A 109 -10.90 19.20 -1.72
N VAL A 110 -10.11 18.62 -0.82
CA VAL A 110 -10.07 17.15 -0.58
C VAL A 110 -11.45 16.55 -0.33
N LEU A 111 -12.36 17.30 0.29
CA LEU A 111 -13.75 16.88 0.55
C LEU A 111 -14.64 16.82 -0.69
N GLU A 112 -14.31 17.54 -1.76
CA GLU A 112 -15.13 17.57 -3.00
C GLU A 112 -14.84 16.38 -3.92
N TYR A 113 -13.74 15.64 -3.69
CA TYR A 113 -13.40 14.48 -4.52
C TYR A 113 -14.45 13.37 -4.50
N THR A 114 -15.18 13.24 -3.40
CA THR A 114 -16.19 12.19 -3.25
C THR A 114 -17.50 12.51 -3.97
N THR A 115 -17.72 13.76 -4.38
CA THR A 115 -18.97 14.21 -5.01
C THR A 115 -18.94 14.15 -6.55
N ASN A 116 -17.76 14.21 -7.15
CA ASN A 116 -17.61 14.16 -8.61
C ASN A 116 -17.05 12.80 -9.07
N GLU A 117 -17.90 11.99 -9.70
CA GLU A 117 -17.54 10.63 -10.14
C GLU A 117 -16.37 10.58 -11.13
N LEU A 118 -16.22 11.58 -12.01
CA LEU A 118 -15.11 11.63 -12.97
C LEU A 118 -13.80 11.90 -12.25
N VAL A 119 -13.78 12.84 -11.32
CA VAL A 119 -12.61 13.15 -10.50
C VAL A 119 -12.21 11.93 -9.67
N LEU A 120 -13.17 11.26 -9.03
CA LEU A 120 -12.94 10.03 -8.28
C LEU A 120 -12.32 8.94 -9.17
N PHE A 121 -12.81 8.76 -10.39
CA PHE A 121 -12.28 7.77 -11.33
C PHE A 121 -10.83 8.08 -11.72
N LEU A 122 -10.55 9.32 -12.09
CA LEU A 122 -9.20 9.75 -12.49
C LEU A 122 -8.21 9.62 -11.32
N GLN A 123 -8.60 10.05 -10.13
CA GLN A 123 -7.77 9.98 -8.94
C GLN A 123 -7.50 8.52 -8.54
N SER A 124 -8.54 7.69 -8.46
CA SER A 124 -8.41 6.28 -8.13
C SER A 124 -7.54 5.55 -9.16
N GLY A 125 -7.82 5.72 -10.45
CA GLY A 125 -7.03 5.13 -11.52
C GLY A 125 -5.56 5.53 -11.49
N SER A 126 -5.27 6.84 -11.35
CA SER A 126 -3.90 7.36 -11.29
C SER A 126 -3.16 6.85 -10.05
N SER A 127 -3.82 6.79 -8.89
CA SER A 127 -3.19 6.28 -7.66
C SER A 127 -2.82 4.80 -7.79
N LYS A 128 -3.67 3.98 -8.41
CA LYS A 128 -3.39 2.56 -8.60
C LYS A 128 -2.32 2.29 -9.66
N LEU A 129 -2.23 3.12 -10.70
CA LEU A 129 -1.12 3.06 -11.66
C LEU A 129 0.20 3.43 -10.99
N LEU A 130 0.24 4.49 -10.19
CA LEU A 130 1.43 4.89 -9.44
C LEU A 130 1.80 3.82 -8.40
N TYR A 131 0.83 3.23 -7.73
CA TYR A 131 1.02 2.12 -6.80
C TYR A 131 1.64 0.91 -7.50
N PHE A 132 1.11 0.50 -8.65
CA PHE A 132 1.69 -0.58 -9.45
C PHE A 132 3.14 -0.31 -9.83
N LEU A 133 3.45 0.91 -10.31
CA LEU A 133 4.81 1.31 -10.68
C LEU A 133 5.75 1.24 -9.47
N THR A 134 5.32 1.76 -8.32
CA THR A 134 6.09 1.72 -7.07
C THR A 134 6.38 0.28 -6.64
N VAL A 135 5.36 -0.58 -6.66
CA VAL A 135 5.48 -2.00 -6.30
C VAL A 135 6.36 -2.76 -7.30
N TYR A 136 6.25 -2.45 -8.59
CA TYR A 136 7.12 -3.02 -9.62
C TYR A 136 8.60 -2.70 -9.35
N LEU A 137 8.91 -1.44 -9.01
CA LEU A 137 10.26 -1.02 -8.64
C LEU A 137 10.75 -1.72 -7.37
N LEU A 138 9.90 -1.81 -6.34
CA LEU A 138 10.20 -2.54 -5.10
C LEU A 138 10.48 -4.01 -5.37
N ALA A 139 9.67 -4.67 -6.20
CA ALA A 139 9.86 -6.07 -6.56
C ALA A 139 11.17 -6.31 -7.36
N LYS A 140 11.57 -5.34 -8.19
CA LYS A 140 12.83 -5.39 -8.94
C LYS A 140 14.06 -5.18 -8.05
N LEU A 141 13.94 -4.31 -7.04
CA LEU A 141 15.02 -4.00 -6.09
C LEU A 141 15.18 -5.09 -5.02
N SER A 142 14.10 -5.82 -4.72
CA SER A 142 14.10 -6.93 -3.76
C SER A 142 14.73 -8.16 -4.44
N THR A 143 16.05 -8.28 -4.38
CA THR A 143 16.77 -9.43 -4.94
C THR A 143 16.49 -10.69 -4.12
N LYS A 144 16.56 -11.87 -4.78
CA LYS A 144 16.35 -13.19 -4.17
C LYS A 144 17.34 -13.52 -3.03
N GLU A 145 18.41 -12.71 -2.87
CA GLU A 145 19.46 -12.91 -1.88
C GLU A 145 19.05 -12.56 -0.43
N GLU A 146 17.96 -11.80 -0.21
CA GLU A 146 17.41 -11.57 1.13
C GLU A 146 16.80 -12.83 1.78
N ARG A 147 16.96 -14.01 1.18
CA ARG A 147 16.53 -15.32 1.74
C ARG A 147 17.31 -15.76 2.97
N ASN A 148 18.49 -15.22 3.22
CA ASN A 148 19.37 -15.68 4.29
C ASN A 148 19.15 -14.86 5.55
N ASP A 149 18.62 -15.53 6.55
CA ASP A 149 18.63 -15.30 8.01
C ASP A 149 19.10 -13.93 8.52
N LEU A 150 18.31 -12.88 8.27
CA LEU A 150 18.36 -11.70 9.11
C LEU A 150 18.00 -12.14 10.54
N GLY A 151 18.95 -12.03 11.46
CA GLY A 151 18.70 -12.33 12.87
C GLY A 151 17.44 -11.61 13.37
N SER A 152 16.70 -12.20 14.28
CA SER A 152 15.39 -11.72 14.75
C SER A 152 15.38 -10.24 15.13
N ALA A 153 16.46 -9.74 15.73
CA ALA A 153 16.60 -8.34 16.12
C ALA A 153 16.65 -7.38 14.91
N LYS A 154 17.41 -7.73 13.85
CA LYS A 154 17.46 -6.92 12.62
C LYS A 154 16.11 -6.92 11.88
N SER A 155 15.42 -8.05 11.87
CA SER A 155 14.06 -8.15 11.29
C SER A 155 13.06 -7.26 12.03
N PHE A 156 13.15 -7.17 13.37
CA PHE A 156 12.28 -6.31 14.16
C PHE A 156 12.54 -4.81 13.90
N LEU A 157 13.80 -4.39 13.82
CA LEU A 157 14.16 -3.00 13.46
C LEU A 157 13.67 -2.63 12.07
N LEU A 158 13.73 -3.55 11.10
CA LEU A 158 13.19 -3.31 9.76
C LEU A 158 11.67 -3.13 9.76
N LEU A 159 10.92 -3.75 10.68
CA LEU A 159 9.48 -3.56 10.81
C LEU A 159 9.10 -2.17 11.32
N LEU A 160 9.95 -1.52 12.11
CA LEU A 160 9.67 -0.16 12.62
C LEU A 160 9.54 0.85 11.47
N LEU A 161 10.27 0.68 10.36
CA LEU A 161 10.23 1.60 9.22
C LEU A 161 8.84 1.66 8.54
N PRO A 162 8.24 0.56 8.07
CA PRO A 162 6.92 0.64 7.47
C PRO A 162 5.83 1.01 8.48
N ILE A 163 5.95 0.60 9.75
CA ILE A 163 4.99 0.97 10.80
C ILE A 163 5.01 2.47 11.06
N SER A 164 6.21 3.07 11.23
CA SER A 164 6.34 4.52 11.43
C SER A 164 5.87 5.30 10.20
N SER A 165 6.15 4.83 8.99
CA SER A 165 5.67 5.44 7.77
C SER A 165 4.14 5.44 7.70
N ILE A 166 3.49 4.32 8.02
CA ILE A 166 2.01 4.22 8.07
C ILE A 166 1.44 5.18 9.13
N ALA A 167 2.03 5.23 10.34
CA ALA A 167 1.57 6.10 11.41
C ALA A 167 1.66 7.59 11.03
N ILE A 168 2.79 8.00 10.43
CA ILE A 168 3.00 9.37 9.95
C ILE A 168 1.98 9.71 8.85
N LEU A 169 1.79 8.82 7.87
CA LEU A 169 0.86 9.03 6.77
C LEU A 169 -0.59 9.14 7.24
N LEU A 170 -1.02 8.30 8.19
CA LEU A 170 -2.35 8.42 8.80
C LEU A 170 -2.51 9.72 9.58
N GLY A 171 -1.47 10.17 10.28
CA GLY A 171 -1.46 11.46 10.97
C GLY A 171 -1.62 12.63 10.00
N ILE A 172 -0.87 12.63 8.90
CA ILE A 172 -0.96 13.63 7.84
C ILE A 172 -2.34 13.61 7.17
N PHE A 173 -2.86 12.43 6.86
CA PHE A 173 -4.18 12.27 6.25
C PHE A 173 -5.29 12.83 7.16
N LYS A 174 -5.23 12.55 8.47
CA LYS A 174 -6.17 13.10 9.46
C LYS A 174 -6.05 14.63 9.57
N ALA A 175 -4.83 15.15 9.55
CA ALA A 175 -4.58 16.59 9.54
C ALA A 175 -5.11 17.26 8.26
N ALA A 176 -4.98 16.59 7.11
CA ALA A 176 -5.51 17.06 5.83
C ALA A 176 -7.02 17.23 5.80
N ILE A 177 -7.74 16.34 6.45
CA ILE A 177 -9.21 16.39 6.53
C ILE A 177 -9.66 17.51 7.48
N ASN A 178 -8.95 17.72 8.59
CA ASN A 178 -9.38 18.61 9.67
C ASN A 178 -8.91 20.06 9.51
N TYR A 179 -7.82 20.30 8.79
CA TYR A 179 -7.23 21.63 8.65
C TYR A 179 -6.98 21.92 7.17
N GLN A 180 -7.36 23.13 6.70
CA GLN A 180 -6.94 23.60 5.40
C GLN A 180 -5.40 23.63 5.35
N PHE A 181 -4.81 22.84 4.49
CA PHE A 181 -3.37 22.57 4.44
C PHE A 181 -2.52 23.82 4.32
N ASP A 182 -1.60 24.00 5.24
CA ASP A 182 -0.46 24.88 5.06
C ASP A 182 0.65 24.17 4.25
N LYS A 183 1.31 24.92 3.34
CA LYS A 183 2.31 24.40 2.39
C LYS A 183 3.48 23.64 3.05
N SER A 184 3.75 23.88 4.31
CA SER A 184 4.85 23.26 5.09
C SER A 184 4.69 21.75 5.31
N ILE A 185 3.47 21.23 5.34
CA ILE A 185 3.22 19.77 5.54
C ILE A 185 3.64 18.95 4.33
N TYR A 186 3.65 19.56 3.14
CA TYR A 186 4.04 18.89 1.90
C TYR A 186 5.53 18.50 1.85
N ILE A 187 6.39 19.28 2.50
CA ILE A 187 7.82 18.97 2.59
C ILE A 187 8.03 17.65 3.34
N VAL A 188 7.26 17.42 4.42
CA VAL A 188 7.33 16.18 5.20
C VAL A 188 6.87 14.98 4.37
N LEU A 189 5.85 15.15 3.53
CA LEU A 189 5.34 14.09 2.63
C LEU A 189 6.37 13.68 1.56
N ILE A 190 7.06 14.65 0.97
CA ILE A 190 8.08 14.39 -0.06
C ILE A 190 9.35 13.79 0.58
N VAL A 191 9.71 14.23 1.78
CA VAL A 191 10.93 13.79 2.47
C VAL A 191 10.78 12.39 3.09
N SER A 192 9.58 11.98 3.52
CA SER A 192 9.39 10.68 4.19
C SER A 192 9.80 9.46 3.35
N PRO A 193 9.50 9.33 2.05
CA PRO A 193 10.00 8.22 1.21
C PRO A 193 11.51 8.29 0.95
N PHE A 194 12.11 9.49 0.95
CA PHE A 194 13.57 9.62 0.83
C PHE A 194 14.28 9.20 2.13
N LEU A 195 13.72 9.50 3.28
CA LEU A 195 14.23 9.04 4.58
C LEU A 195 14.15 7.52 4.70
N THR A 196 13.04 6.89 4.31
CA THR A 196 12.93 5.42 4.32
C THR A 196 13.94 4.76 3.38
N ARG A 197 14.22 5.37 2.21
CA ARG A 197 15.22 4.87 1.27
C ARG A 197 16.65 5.08 1.76
N ALA A 198 16.95 6.20 2.39
CA ALA A 198 18.25 6.49 2.97
C ALA A 198 18.57 5.55 4.14
N PHE A 199 17.62 5.30 5.04
CA PHE A 199 17.75 4.31 6.10
C PHE A 199 17.94 2.89 5.57
N TRP A 200 17.22 2.50 4.51
CA TRP A 200 17.40 1.20 3.87
C TRP A 200 18.79 1.03 3.26
N LEU A 201 19.33 2.08 2.62
CA LEU A 201 20.69 2.07 2.06
C LEU A 201 21.77 1.98 3.16
N ILE A 202 21.60 2.69 4.27
CA ILE A 202 22.52 2.64 5.43
C ILE A 202 22.54 1.23 6.03
N PHE A 203 21.37 0.58 6.16
CA PHE A 203 21.29 -0.80 6.67
C PHE A 203 21.86 -1.85 5.70
N LYS A 204 21.86 -1.58 4.40
CA LYS A 204 22.45 -2.48 3.41
C LYS A 204 23.99 -2.42 3.40
N MET A 205 24.57 -1.31 3.86
CA MET A 205 26.03 -1.09 3.89
C MET A 205 26.66 -1.50 5.22
N SER A 206 25.90 -1.79 6.26
CA SER A 206 26.35 -2.29 7.57
C SER A 206 26.13 -3.80 7.72
#